data_dc4fe826d7575e4b0478217e1d96dd80
#
_entry.id   dc4fe826d7575e4b0478217e1d96dd80
#
_cell.length_a   1.000
_cell.length_b   1.000
_cell.length_c   1.000
_cell.angle_alpha   90.00
_cell.angle_beta   90.00
_cell.angle_gamma   90.00
#
_symmetry.space_group_name_H-M   'P 1'
#
loop_
_entity.id
_entity.type
_entity.pdbx_description
1 polymer ?
#
loop_
_entity_poly.entity_id
_entity_poly.type
_entity_poly.pdbx_seq_one_letter_code
_entity_poly.pdbx_strand_id
1 'polypeptide(L)'
;MRWVALAAMALPENETRLDEAALAQLLASGAWRRDGIAITRTFTLKGFKSAMSFVNRIADAANEANHHPDIHIENYRTVRIVLTTHLTGSLSDADIDLARRIDELA
;
A
#
# COMPACT_ATOMS: atom_id res chain seq x y z
N MET A 1 21.55 -2.78 26.84
CA MET A 1 20.88 -4.00 26.59
C MET A 1 20.64 -4.27 25.10
N ARG A 2 21.51 -5.05 24.56
CA ARG A 2 21.47 -5.36 23.14
C ARG A 2 20.28 -6.18 22.70
N TRP A 3 19.81 -7.02 23.60
CA TRP A 3 18.65 -7.86 23.34
C TRP A 3 17.43 -7.06 22.96
N VAL A 4 17.17 -6.01 23.75
CA VAL A 4 16.01 -5.15 23.51
C VAL A 4 16.16 -4.44 22.19
N ALA A 5 17.35 -3.97 21.87
CA ALA A 5 17.61 -3.31 20.58
C ALA A 5 17.39 -4.25 19.40
N LEU A 6 17.88 -5.50 19.50
CA LEU A 6 17.67 -6.48 18.45
C LEU A 6 16.20 -6.83 18.28
N ALA A 7 15.48 -7.01 19.38
CA ALA A 7 14.05 -7.29 19.32
C ALA A 7 13.29 -6.14 18.68
N ALA A 8 13.65 -4.89 19.03
CA ALA A 8 13.02 -3.70 18.44
C ALA A 8 13.32 -3.54 16.95
N MET A 9 14.38 -4.14 16.47
CA MET A 9 14.77 -4.10 15.05
C MET A 9 14.23 -5.27 14.25
N ALA A 10 13.54 -6.21 14.90
CA ALA A 10 12.91 -7.31 14.20
C ALA A 10 11.87 -6.77 13.21
N LEU A 11 11.81 -7.36 12.03
CA LEU A 11 10.86 -6.95 11.01
C LEU A 11 9.45 -7.31 11.42
N PRO A 12 8.47 -6.44 11.15
CA PRO A 12 7.06 -6.79 11.32
C PRO A 12 6.72 -8.04 10.53
N GLU A 13 5.93 -8.91 11.12
CA GLU A 13 5.59 -10.18 10.52
C GLU A 13 4.90 -10.02 9.17
N ASN A 14 4.01 -9.03 9.05
CA ASN A 14 3.29 -8.77 7.80
C ASN A 14 4.20 -8.20 6.69
N GLU A 15 5.40 -7.77 7.00
CA GLU A 15 6.37 -7.32 5.99
C GLU A 15 7.34 -8.42 5.56
N THR A 16 7.33 -9.57 6.24
CA THR A 16 8.23 -10.69 5.94
C THR A 16 7.53 -11.88 5.32
N ARG A 17 6.21 -11.81 5.19
CA ARG A 17 5.38 -12.92 4.76
C ARG A 17 4.39 -12.44 3.70
N LEU A 18 4.04 -13.31 2.76
CA LEU A 18 3.02 -13.05 1.75
C LEU A 18 2.03 -14.19 1.72
N ASP A 19 0.77 -13.89 1.99
CA ASP A 19 -0.35 -14.80 1.80
C ASP A 19 -0.78 -14.75 0.33
N GLU A 20 -0.38 -15.76 -0.44
CA GLU A 20 -0.66 -15.83 -1.87
C GLU A 20 -2.17 -15.89 -2.16
N ALA A 21 -2.95 -16.53 -1.30
CA ALA A 21 -4.40 -16.60 -1.48
C ALA A 21 -5.05 -15.22 -1.28
N ALA A 22 -4.61 -14.46 -0.29
CA ALA A 22 -5.08 -13.12 -0.05
C ALA A 22 -4.71 -12.19 -1.22
N LEU A 23 -3.51 -12.33 -1.75
CA LEU A 23 -3.09 -11.56 -2.93
C LEU A 23 -3.97 -11.90 -4.13
N ALA A 24 -4.23 -13.17 -4.38
CA ALA A 24 -5.09 -13.59 -5.48
C ALA A 24 -6.50 -13.00 -5.35
N GLN A 25 -7.06 -12.96 -4.15
CA GLN A 25 -8.36 -12.35 -3.90
C GLN A 25 -8.35 -10.85 -4.19
N LEU A 26 -7.29 -10.14 -3.76
CA LEU A 26 -7.15 -8.71 -4.01
C LEU A 26 -7.09 -8.42 -5.51
N LEU A 27 -6.40 -9.25 -6.27
CA LEU A 27 -6.21 -9.05 -7.71
C LEU A 27 -7.38 -9.54 -8.56
N ALA A 28 -8.30 -10.32 -7.98
CA ALA A 28 -9.35 -11.02 -8.73
C ALA A 28 -10.27 -10.08 -9.52
N SER A 29 -10.58 -8.90 -9.00
CA SER A 29 -11.47 -7.93 -9.67
C SER A 29 -10.77 -7.18 -10.80
N GLY A 30 -9.44 -7.22 -10.86
CA GLY A 30 -8.65 -6.43 -11.81
C GLY A 30 -8.45 -4.97 -11.41
N ALA A 31 -9.01 -4.53 -10.27
CA ALA A 31 -8.80 -3.17 -9.78
C ALA A 31 -7.34 -2.93 -9.37
N TRP A 32 -6.79 -3.86 -8.63
CA TRP A 32 -5.35 -3.90 -8.36
C TRP A 32 -4.69 -4.82 -9.35
N ARG A 33 -3.54 -4.42 -9.85
CA ARG A 33 -2.75 -5.20 -10.81
C ARG A 33 -1.36 -5.41 -10.28
N ARG A 34 -0.82 -6.60 -10.49
CA ARG A 34 0.57 -6.88 -10.15
C ARG A 34 1.48 -6.38 -11.26
N ASP A 35 2.55 -5.68 -10.87
CA ASP A 35 3.59 -5.20 -11.75
C ASP A 35 4.93 -5.58 -11.11
N GLY A 36 5.46 -6.75 -11.48
CA GLY A 36 6.70 -7.26 -10.88
C GLY A 36 6.59 -7.46 -9.38
N ILE A 37 7.37 -6.71 -8.63
CA ILE A 37 7.40 -6.75 -7.15
C ILE A 37 6.42 -5.77 -6.52
N ALA A 38 5.54 -5.18 -7.28
CA ALA A 38 4.59 -4.18 -6.80
C ALA A 38 3.16 -4.55 -7.20
N ILE A 39 2.19 -3.94 -6.52
CA ILE A 39 0.81 -3.88 -6.96
C ILE A 39 0.42 -2.43 -7.15
N THR A 40 -0.44 -2.17 -8.11
CA THR A 40 -0.84 -0.81 -8.46
C THR A 40 -2.33 -0.72 -8.73
N ARG A 41 -2.91 0.42 -8.38
CA ARG A 41 -4.30 0.77 -8.70
C ARG A 41 -4.39 2.25 -9.01
N THR A 42 -5.23 2.57 -9.99
CA THR A 42 -5.51 3.94 -10.40
C THR A 42 -6.95 4.30 -10.03
N PHE A 43 -7.12 5.44 -9.39
CA PHE A 43 -8.41 6.00 -9.00
C PHE A 43 -8.61 7.31 -9.76
N THR A 44 -9.82 7.49 -10.30
CA THR A 44 -10.18 8.77 -10.92
C THR A 44 -11.20 9.46 -10.03
N LEU A 45 -10.83 10.62 -9.49
CA LEU A 45 -11.66 11.38 -8.57
C LEU A 45 -12.46 12.44 -9.36
N LYS A 46 -13.36 13.14 -8.67
CA LYS A 46 -14.20 14.17 -9.30
C LYS A 46 -13.42 15.38 -9.77
N GLY A 47 -12.34 15.73 -9.05
CA GLY A 47 -11.54 16.88 -9.33
C GLY A 47 -10.29 16.92 -8.48
N PHE A 48 -9.56 18.03 -8.55
CA PHE A 48 -8.30 18.18 -7.84
C PHE A 48 -8.46 18.16 -6.32
N LYS A 49 -9.46 18.87 -5.82
CA LYS A 49 -9.73 18.92 -4.37
C LYS A 49 -10.05 17.53 -3.82
N SER A 50 -10.87 16.77 -4.53
CA SER A 50 -11.19 15.39 -4.15
C SER A 50 -9.96 14.50 -4.20
N ALA A 51 -9.12 14.65 -5.21
CA ALA A 51 -7.87 13.90 -5.33
C ALA A 51 -6.94 14.19 -4.15
N MET A 52 -6.75 15.45 -3.80
CA MET A 52 -5.90 15.82 -2.67
C MET A 52 -6.47 15.33 -1.34
N SER A 53 -7.77 15.41 -1.14
CA SER A 53 -8.42 14.89 0.05
C SER A 53 -8.20 13.37 0.18
N PHE A 54 -8.35 12.64 -0.91
CA PHE A 54 -8.10 11.21 -0.94
C PHE A 54 -6.64 10.88 -0.61
N VAL A 55 -5.70 11.58 -1.23
CA VAL A 55 -4.26 11.40 -0.97
C VAL A 55 -3.92 11.66 0.49
N ASN A 56 -4.50 12.69 1.11
CA ASN A 56 -4.27 12.97 2.52
C ASN A 56 -4.78 11.85 3.41
N ARG A 57 -5.92 11.25 3.10
CA ARG A 57 -6.44 10.11 3.85
C ARG A 57 -5.55 8.87 3.68
N ILE A 58 -5.03 8.66 2.48
CA ILE A 58 -4.06 7.57 2.22
C ILE A 58 -2.79 7.79 3.04
N ALA A 59 -2.30 9.03 3.08
CA ALA A 59 -1.10 9.36 3.85
C ALA A 59 -1.28 9.03 5.34
N ASP A 60 -2.43 9.37 5.91
CA ASP A 60 -2.73 9.06 7.31
C ASP A 60 -2.75 7.54 7.54
N ALA A 61 -3.39 6.80 6.65
CA ALA A 61 -3.44 5.33 6.74
C ALA A 61 -2.05 4.71 6.63
N ALA A 62 -1.23 5.23 5.72
CA ALA A 62 0.14 4.75 5.53
C ALA A 62 0.99 5.01 6.78
N ASN A 63 0.84 6.17 7.39
CA ASN A 63 1.55 6.50 8.64
C ASN A 63 1.12 5.60 9.78
N GLU A 64 -0.16 5.31 9.92
CA GLU A 64 -0.66 4.40 10.95
C GLU A 64 -0.13 2.97 10.74
N ALA A 65 -0.07 2.53 9.48
CA ALA A 65 0.43 1.21 9.14
C ALA A 65 1.96 1.13 9.17
N ASN A 66 2.63 2.26 9.24
CA ASN A 66 4.08 2.37 9.07
C ASN A 66 4.55 1.66 7.79
N HIS A 67 3.78 1.84 6.73
CA HIS A 67 4.06 1.23 5.41
C HIS A 67 3.63 2.25 4.35
N HIS A 68 4.58 2.68 3.52
CA HIS A 68 4.38 3.86 2.68
C HIS A 68 4.29 3.50 1.20
N PRO A 69 3.20 3.86 0.54
CA PRO A 69 3.05 3.67 -0.90
C PRO A 69 3.77 4.78 -1.67
N ASP A 70 4.00 4.53 -2.96
CA ASP A 70 4.25 5.62 -3.88
C ASP A 70 2.90 6.16 -4.32
N ILE A 71 2.76 7.47 -4.32
CA ILE A 71 1.52 8.16 -4.67
C ILE A 71 1.80 9.11 -5.82
N HIS A 72 1.06 8.95 -6.90
CA HIS A 72 1.18 9.82 -8.07
C HIS A 72 -0.14 10.49 -8.34
N ILE A 73 -0.13 11.81 -8.48
CA ILE A 73 -1.30 12.57 -8.93
C ILE A 73 -0.99 13.00 -10.36
N GLU A 74 -1.83 12.54 -11.28
CA GLU A 74 -1.66 12.78 -12.69
C GLU A 74 -2.94 13.39 -13.24
N ASN A 75 -2.82 14.30 -14.19
CA ASN A 75 -4.01 14.88 -14.81
C ASN A 75 -4.99 15.44 -13.77
N TYR A 76 -4.48 16.06 -12.73
CA TYR A 76 -5.09 16.72 -11.57
C TYR A 76 -6.09 15.91 -10.75
N ARG A 77 -6.69 14.85 -11.26
CA ARG A 77 -7.72 14.05 -10.56
C ARG A 77 -7.50 12.55 -10.61
N THR A 78 -6.42 12.11 -11.21
CA THR A 78 -6.08 10.69 -11.29
C THR A 78 -5.00 10.38 -10.25
N VAL A 79 -5.30 9.48 -9.32
CA VAL A 79 -4.39 9.06 -8.26
C VAL A 79 -3.96 7.63 -8.53
N ARG A 80 -2.68 7.44 -8.78
CA ARG A 80 -2.10 6.12 -9.00
C ARG A 80 -1.28 5.73 -7.78
N ILE A 81 -1.61 4.60 -7.20
CA ILE A 81 -0.96 4.06 -6.02
C ILE A 81 -0.11 2.87 -6.41
N VAL A 82 1.11 2.83 -5.90
CA VAL A 82 2.04 1.71 -6.10
C VAL A 82 2.49 1.22 -4.72
N LEU A 83 2.31 -0.06 -4.46
CA LEU A 83 2.68 -0.68 -3.20
C LEU A 83 3.70 -1.79 -3.42
N THR A 84 4.76 -1.74 -2.65
CA THR A 84 5.76 -2.80 -2.54
C THR A 84 6.39 -2.71 -1.17
N THR A 85 7.02 -3.77 -0.71
CA THR A 85 7.73 -3.76 0.56
C THR A 85 9.22 -3.59 0.31
N HIS A 86 9.72 -2.35 0.45
CA HIS A 86 11.11 -2.02 0.16
C HIS A 86 12.10 -2.82 0.99
N LEU A 87 11.73 -3.11 2.22
CA LEU A 87 12.57 -3.82 3.18
C LEU A 87 13.01 -5.20 2.67
N THR A 88 12.10 -5.90 1.99
CA THR A 88 12.36 -7.23 1.45
C THR A 88 12.56 -7.24 -0.07
N GLY A 89 12.27 -6.12 -0.73
CA GLY A 89 12.32 -6.02 -2.18
C GLY A 89 11.26 -6.86 -2.89
N SER A 90 10.14 -7.11 -2.23
CA SER A 90 9.05 -7.92 -2.78
C SER A 90 7.72 -7.53 -2.16
N LEU A 91 6.62 -8.14 -2.64
CA LEU A 91 5.32 -7.98 -2.03
C LEU A 91 5.26 -8.69 -0.69
N SER A 92 4.45 -8.16 0.22
CA SER A 92 4.17 -8.76 1.52
C SER A 92 2.72 -8.52 1.91
N ASP A 93 2.30 -9.10 3.03
CA ASP A 93 0.96 -8.88 3.58
C ASP A 93 0.70 -7.42 3.93
N ALA A 94 1.76 -6.65 4.25
CA ALA A 94 1.63 -5.22 4.50
C ALA A 94 1.06 -4.47 3.30
N ASP A 95 1.45 -4.87 2.09
CA ASP A 95 0.92 -4.28 0.85
C ASP A 95 -0.55 -4.61 0.67
N ILE A 96 -0.95 -5.86 0.94
CA ILE A 96 -2.34 -6.29 0.84
C ILE A 96 -3.21 -5.54 1.85
N ASP A 97 -2.77 -5.47 3.10
CA ASP A 97 -3.51 -4.79 4.16
C ASP A 97 -3.72 -3.32 3.83
N LEU A 98 -2.68 -2.64 3.38
CA LEU A 98 -2.80 -1.22 3.03
C LEU A 98 -3.65 -1.02 1.78
N ALA A 99 -3.54 -1.89 0.78
CA ALA A 99 -4.38 -1.84 -0.42
C ALA A 99 -5.87 -1.92 -0.06
N ARG A 100 -6.23 -2.86 0.81
CA ARG A 100 -7.62 -3.00 1.28
C ARG A 100 -8.09 -1.75 2.02
N ARG A 101 -7.24 -1.18 2.84
CA ARG A 101 -7.57 0.05 3.56
C ARG A 101 -7.75 1.23 2.62
N ILE A 102 -6.90 1.36 1.62
CA ILE A 102 -7.02 2.39 0.59
C ILE A 102 -8.36 2.25 -0.15
N ASP A 103 -8.75 1.03 -0.49
CA ASP A 103 -10.02 0.77 -1.16
C ASP A 103 -11.21 1.26 -0.34
N GLU A 104 -11.15 1.11 0.98
CA GLU A 104 -12.21 1.59 1.87
C GLU A 104 -12.27 3.12 1.93
N LEU A 105 -11.16 3.79 1.66
CA LEU A 105 -11.08 5.26 1.68
C LEU A 105 -11.57 5.91 0.39
N ALA A 106 -11.67 5.13 -0.67
CA ALA A 106 -12.04 5.64 -2.00
C ALA A 106 -13.54 5.96 -2.12
#